data_02449bf1fceca85a2f75e18899445f5d
#
_entry.id   02449bf1fceca85a2f75e18899445f5d
#
_cell.length_a   1.000
_cell.length_b   1.000
_cell.length_c   1.000
_cell.angle_alpha   90.00
_cell.angle_beta   90.00
_cell.angle_gamma   90.00
#
_symmetry.space_group_name_H-M   'P 1'
#
loop_
_entity.id
_entity.type
_entity.pdbx_description
1 polymer ?
#
loop_
_entity_poly.entity_id
_entity_poly.type
_entity_poly.pdbx_seq_one_letter_code
_entity_poly.pdbx_strand_id
1 'polypeptide(L)'
;DVAIFVIAADDGWMPQSEEHLHVLTYLNVRNAVVALTKSDSVDDIEFSSEMVSESLKGSVFENAPIVPVCALIGEGIEELRKALIQEIKKVSPPPDIQKPRLYVDRVFSPKGVGTVITGTMTGGRFTKGQKVIIQPHSSETTIRAIQNHQNEVSESLPGMRTALNIPDVEIRKGKSRSGVKRGDTITIEKIGSPSRRIHVLVERIQRESKAEQIKHAQRIRFHHCSSNISGKLLFFDNIELEPGQKAIAEIRLDKPAYTHAGDRFVLRDWSKRFTIAGGTILDPTPPRRSYRSQKQQEFLETRSSSTNCAKSFLQSLITRDQYLLASEILTQSCFSKANIDEAM
;
A
#
# COMPACT_ATOMS: atom_id res chain seq x y z
N ASP A 1 5.18 4.05 8.69
CA ASP A 1 5.99 2.83 8.67
C ASP A 1 7.48 3.18 8.70
N VAL A 2 8.31 2.26 9.22
CA VAL A 2 9.77 2.33 9.22
C VAL A 2 10.30 1.05 8.53
N ALA A 3 11.29 1.19 7.67
CA ALA A 3 11.92 0.05 7.02
C ALA A 3 13.27 -0.28 7.68
N ILE A 4 13.58 -1.56 7.81
CA ILE A 4 14.94 -2.04 7.96
C ILE A 4 15.41 -2.44 6.56
N PHE A 5 16.35 -1.67 6.00
CA PHE A 5 16.86 -1.88 4.66
C PHE A 5 18.15 -2.70 4.76
N VAL A 6 18.07 -3.98 4.43
CA VAL A 6 19.16 -4.94 4.64
C VAL A 6 20.04 -5.03 3.40
N ILE A 7 21.34 -4.77 3.58
CA ILE A 7 22.38 -4.90 2.56
C ILE A 7 23.51 -5.75 3.14
N ALA A 8 24.00 -6.73 2.41
CA ALA A 8 25.16 -7.50 2.81
C ALA A 8 26.45 -6.75 2.42
N ALA A 9 27.38 -6.61 3.35
CA ALA A 9 28.62 -5.85 3.13
C ALA A 9 29.52 -6.47 2.03
N ASP A 10 29.50 -7.81 1.93
CA ASP A 10 30.24 -8.57 0.93
C ASP A 10 29.67 -8.47 -0.48
N ASP A 11 28.36 -8.27 -0.61
CA ASP A 11 27.66 -8.14 -1.92
C ASP A 11 27.52 -6.67 -2.38
N GLY A 12 27.47 -5.73 -1.42
CA GLY A 12 27.24 -4.30 -1.67
C GLY A 12 25.87 -3.98 -2.25
N TRP A 13 25.80 -2.88 -3.00
CA TRP A 13 24.55 -2.43 -3.63
C TRP A 13 24.20 -3.26 -4.86
N MET A 14 23.13 -4.03 -4.78
CA MET A 14 22.64 -4.94 -5.81
C MET A 14 21.44 -4.35 -6.58
N PRO A 15 21.15 -4.83 -7.82
CA PRO A 15 19.94 -4.44 -8.54
C PRO A 15 18.64 -4.66 -7.75
N GLN A 16 18.62 -5.67 -6.89
CA GLN A 16 17.49 -5.93 -5.99
C GLN A 16 17.35 -4.85 -4.90
N SER A 17 18.48 -4.30 -4.42
CA SER A 17 18.47 -3.19 -3.47
C SER A 17 17.82 -1.96 -4.09
N GLU A 18 18.17 -1.65 -5.35
CA GLU A 18 17.54 -0.56 -6.10
C GLU A 18 16.03 -0.79 -6.29
N GLU A 19 15.61 -2.00 -6.65
CA GLU A 19 14.18 -2.32 -6.79
C GLU A 19 13.42 -2.18 -5.46
N HIS A 20 14.00 -2.63 -4.35
CA HIS A 20 13.40 -2.47 -3.03
C HIS A 20 13.28 -1.00 -2.63
N LEU A 21 14.30 -0.19 -2.91
CA LEU A 21 14.26 1.25 -2.69
C LEU A 21 13.13 1.91 -3.48
N HIS A 22 12.95 1.55 -4.76
CA HIS A 22 11.86 2.05 -5.59
C HIS A 22 10.49 1.68 -5.01
N VAL A 23 10.29 0.43 -4.61
CA VAL A 23 9.02 -0.04 -4.01
C VAL A 23 8.72 0.74 -2.73
N LEU A 24 9.69 0.90 -1.82
CA LEU A 24 9.51 1.65 -0.58
C LEU A 24 9.20 3.13 -0.84
N THR A 25 9.85 3.73 -1.84
CA THR A 25 9.57 5.11 -2.26
C THR A 25 8.14 5.27 -2.77
N TYR A 26 7.67 4.37 -3.65
CA TYR A 26 6.29 4.39 -4.16
C TYR A 26 5.26 4.16 -3.06
N LEU A 27 5.57 3.34 -2.07
CA LEU A 27 4.72 3.14 -0.89
C LEU A 27 4.79 4.30 0.12
N ASN A 28 5.57 5.33 -0.17
CA ASN A 28 5.77 6.51 0.67
C ASN A 28 6.36 6.19 2.06
N VAL A 29 7.21 5.17 2.14
CA VAL A 29 8.02 4.91 3.34
C VAL A 29 9.16 5.92 3.36
N ARG A 30 9.23 6.75 4.41
CA ARG A 30 10.17 7.88 4.51
C ARG A 30 11.27 7.64 5.53
N ASN A 31 11.08 6.71 6.44
CA ASN A 31 12.00 6.42 7.53
C ASN A 31 12.54 5.00 7.37
N ALA A 32 13.85 4.88 7.43
CA ALA A 32 14.54 3.60 7.35
C ALA A 32 15.80 3.59 8.20
N VAL A 33 16.24 2.40 8.58
CA VAL A 33 17.59 2.12 9.06
C VAL A 33 18.22 1.11 8.10
N VAL A 34 19.42 1.37 7.64
CA VAL A 34 20.18 0.43 6.80
C VAL A 34 20.96 -0.51 7.73
N ALA A 35 20.65 -1.79 7.67
CA ALA A 35 21.44 -2.83 8.32
C ALA A 35 22.46 -3.37 7.31
N LEU A 36 23.73 -2.99 7.49
CA LEU A 36 24.85 -3.49 6.67
C LEU A 36 25.34 -4.78 7.29
N THR A 37 24.81 -5.90 6.82
CA THR A 37 25.02 -7.25 7.41
C THR A 37 26.31 -7.90 6.93
N LYS A 38 26.73 -8.99 7.60
CA LYS A 38 27.98 -9.69 7.34
C LYS A 38 29.20 -8.77 7.47
N SER A 39 29.21 -7.89 8.48
CA SER A 39 30.33 -6.97 8.73
C SER A 39 31.65 -7.69 9.00
N ASP A 40 31.60 -8.94 9.43
CA ASP A 40 32.73 -9.85 9.66
C ASP A 40 33.35 -10.44 8.38
N SER A 41 32.69 -10.28 7.22
CA SER A 41 33.10 -10.88 5.96
C SER A 41 33.89 -9.92 5.05
N VAL A 42 34.14 -8.68 5.50
CA VAL A 42 34.86 -7.64 4.77
C VAL A 42 36.00 -7.06 5.61
N ASP A 43 37.11 -6.71 4.96
CA ASP A 43 38.28 -6.16 5.64
C ASP A 43 38.08 -4.68 6.00
N ASP A 44 37.30 -3.93 5.22
CA ASP A 44 37.03 -2.51 5.39
C ASP A 44 35.51 -2.22 5.38
N ILE A 45 34.94 -2.22 6.55
CA ILE A 45 33.50 -1.96 6.75
C ILE A 45 33.15 -0.47 6.56
N GLU A 46 34.09 0.44 6.80
CA GLU A 46 33.88 1.87 6.59
C GLU A 46 33.73 2.16 5.11
N PHE A 47 34.60 1.60 4.28
CA PHE A 47 34.48 1.70 2.80
C PHE A 47 33.16 1.11 2.31
N SER A 48 32.74 -0.05 2.80
CA SER A 48 31.46 -0.64 2.43
C SER A 48 30.27 0.27 2.82
N SER A 49 30.36 0.93 3.97
CA SER A 49 29.34 1.89 4.44
C SER A 49 29.28 3.14 3.56
N GLU A 50 30.44 3.69 3.15
CA GLU A 50 30.53 4.82 2.24
C GLU A 50 29.92 4.50 0.88
N MET A 51 30.19 3.33 0.31
CA MET A 51 29.63 2.88 -0.98
C MET A 51 28.09 2.77 -0.93
N VAL A 52 27.54 2.27 0.18
CA VAL A 52 26.10 2.22 0.38
C VAL A 52 25.52 3.62 0.54
N SER A 53 26.17 4.49 1.30
CA SER A 53 25.78 5.90 1.46
C SER A 53 25.72 6.63 0.10
N GLU A 54 26.74 6.45 -0.74
CA GLU A 54 26.78 7.00 -2.10
C GLU A 54 25.63 6.50 -2.94
N SER A 55 25.32 5.21 -2.84
CA SER A 55 24.20 4.58 -3.56
C SER A 55 22.83 5.12 -3.11
N LEU A 56 22.71 5.63 -1.90
CA LEU A 56 21.47 6.21 -1.35
C LEU A 56 21.30 7.71 -1.69
N LYS A 57 22.33 8.40 -2.17
CA LYS A 57 22.24 9.83 -2.51
C LYS A 57 21.08 10.14 -3.46
N GLY A 58 20.37 11.23 -3.19
CA GLY A 58 19.19 11.65 -3.95
C GLY A 58 17.98 10.74 -3.81
N SER A 59 18.00 9.77 -2.89
CA SER A 59 16.85 8.94 -2.56
C SER A 59 16.11 9.42 -1.31
N VAL A 60 14.95 8.82 -1.03
CA VAL A 60 14.19 9.07 0.20
C VAL A 60 14.94 8.63 1.47
N PHE A 61 15.97 7.81 1.33
CA PHE A 61 16.79 7.27 2.42
C PHE A 61 18.22 7.81 2.45
N GLU A 62 18.49 8.91 1.76
CA GLU A 62 19.82 9.56 1.73
C GLU A 62 20.42 9.78 3.13
N ASN A 63 19.59 10.14 4.10
CA ASN A 63 20.01 10.41 5.48
C ASN A 63 19.66 9.27 6.44
N ALA A 64 19.37 8.07 5.94
CA ALA A 64 19.09 6.92 6.80
C ALA A 64 20.38 6.46 7.52
N PRO A 65 20.34 6.17 8.84
CA PRO A 65 21.49 5.65 9.54
C PRO A 65 21.90 4.28 8.98
N ILE A 66 23.18 4.11 8.70
CA ILE A 66 23.79 2.85 8.26
C ILE A 66 24.47 2.22 9.49
N VAL A 67 24.07 1.00 9.83
CA VAL A 67 24.60 0.29 11.00
C VAL A 67 25.21 -1.03 10.53
N PRO A 68 26.55 -1.20 10.68
CA PRO A 68 27.20 -2.49 10.47
C PRO A 68 26.73 -3.51 11.50
N VAL A 69 26.45 -4.73 11.05
CA VAL A 69 25.94 -5.83 11.91
C VAL A 69 26.53 -7.17 11.49
N CYS A 70 26.94 -7.95 12.47
CA CYS A 70 27.18 -9.39 12.31
C CYS A 70 26.16 -10.17 13.15
N ALA A 71 25.14 -10.74 12.48
CA ALA A 71 24.08 -11.47 13.18
C ALA A 71 24.57 -12.77 13.81
N LEU A 72 25.67 -13.36 13.32
CA LEU A 72 26.21 -14.63 13.83
C LEU A 72 26.82 -14.49 15.24
N ILE A 73 27.49 -13.36 15.49
CA ILE A 73 28.16 -13.09 16.77
C ILE A 73 27.41 -12.03 17.59
N GLY A 74 26.34 -11.41 17.03
CA GLY A 74 25.52 -10.41 17.71
C GLY A 74 26.09 -9.01 17.71
N GLU A 75 27.19 -8.74 17.00
CA GLU A 75 27.82 -7.44 16.91
C GLU A 75 26.92 -6.45 16.14
N GLY A 76 26.80 -5.20 16.61
CA GLY A 76 25.99 -4.13 16.01
C GLY A 76 24.49 -4.28 16.21
N ILE A 77 23.98 -5.35 16.81
CA ILE A 77 22.52 -5.58 17.00
C ILE A 77 21.91 -4.53 17.95
N GLU A 78 22.59 -4.18 19.04
CA GLU A 78 22.07 -3.17 19.97
C GLU A 78 22.10 -1.75 19.37
N GLU A 79 23.09 -1.46 18.54
CA GLU A 79 23.19 -0.21 17.76
C GLU A 79 22.05 -0.11 16.74
N LEU A 80 21.80 -1.19 16.01
CA LEU A 80 20.67 -1.30 15.08
C LEU A 80 19.34 -1.08 15.79
N ARG A 81 19.17 -1.69 16.96
CA ARG A 81 17.97 -1.56 17.79
C ARG A 81 17.77 -0.11 18.25
N LYS A 82 18.84 0.56 18.71
CA LYS A 82 18.80 1.97 19.12
C LYS A 82 18.42 2.88 17.95
N ALA A 83 19.05 2.69 16.78
CA ALA A 83 18.74 3.44 15.57
C ALA A 83 17.28 3.24 15.14
N LEU A 84 16.80 2.00 15.15
CA LEU A 84 15.41 1.67 14.81
C LEU A 84 14.40 2.36 15.76
N ILE A 85 14.68 2.35 17.08
CA ILE A 85 13.82 3.04 18.07
C ILE A 85 13.78 4.56 17.80
N GLN A 86 14.90 5.16 17.39
CA GLN A 86 14.96 6.57 17.02
C GLN A 86 14.08 6.87 15.80
N GLU A 87 14.16 6.05 14.76
CA GLU A 87 13.35 6.22 13.55
C GLU A 87 11.86 5.98 13.82
N ILE A 88 11.50 4.99 14.66
CA ILE A 88 10.12 4.73 15.06
C ILE A 88 9.51 5.95 15.79
N LYS A 89 10.28 6.65 16.64
CA LYS A 89 9.79 7.84 17.34
C LYS A 89 9.42 9.02 16.43
N LYS A 90 9.95 9.05 15.20
CA LYS A 90 9.64 10.07 14.18
C LYS A 90 8.32 9.82 13.47
N VAL A 91 7.75 8.61 13.61
CA VAL A 91 6.58 8.18 12.86
C VAL A 91 5.35 8.18 13.75
N SER A 92 4.28 8.84 13.29
CA SER A 92 3.00 8.80 13.98
C SER A 92 2.31 7.44 13.79
N PRO A 93 1.62 6.91 14.81
CA PRO A 93 0.80 5.72 14.65
C PRO A 93 -0.24 5.88 13.54
N PRO A 94 -0.59 4.80 12.82
CA PRO A 94 -1.65 4.85 11.83
C PRO A 94 -2.98 5.30 12.45
N PRO A 95 -3.69 6.28 11.85
CA PRO A 95 -4.90 6.84 12.43
C PRO A 95 -6.07 5.84 12.38
N ASP A 96 -6.90 5.87 13.41
CA ASP A 96 -8.22 5.25 13.39
C ASP A 96 -9.22 6.22 12.73
N ILE A 97 -9.56 5.95 11.48
CA ILE A 97 -10.53 6.73 10.71
C ILE A 97 -11.91 6.07 10.66
N GLN A 98 -12.15 5.06 11.52
CA GLN A 98 -13.39 4.27 11.61
C GLN A 98 -13.75 3.51 10.30
N LYS A 99 -12.75 3.18 9.51
CA LYS A 99 -12.88 2.41 8.26
C LYS A 99 -11.93 1.21 8.28
N PRO A 100 -12.20 0.22 9.13
CA PRO A 100 -11.30 -0.91 9.29
C PRO A 100 -11.16 -1.71 8.01
N ARG A 101 -9.90 -2.01 7.66
CA ARG A 101 -9.53 -2.89 6.56
C ARG A 101 -8.40 -3.81 7.02
N LEU A 102 -8.55 -5.10 6.79
CA LEU A 102 -7.47 -6.07 6.92
C LEU A 102 -7.17 -6.63 5.53
N TYR A 103 -5.95 -6.43 5.06
CA TYR A 103 -5.48 -6.97 3.79
C TYR A 103 -4.94 -8.38 3.99
N VAL A 104 -5.68 -9.37 3.47
CA VAL A 104 -5.39 -10.79 3.69
C VAL A 104 -4.08 -11.19 2.99
N ASP A 105 -3.06 -11.54 3.77
CA ASP A 105 -1.77 -12.02 3.26
C ASP A 105 -1.62 -13.54 3.35
N ARG A 106 -2.28 -14.20 4.31
CA ARG A 106 -2.32 -15.66 4.46
C ARG A 106 -3.70 -16.14 4.83
N VAL A 107 -4.04 -17.34 4.38
CA VAL A 107 -5.27 -18.05 4.73
C VAL A 107 -4.91 -19.49 5.04
N PHE A 108 -5.37 -20.00 6.15
CA PHE A 108 -5.17 -21.38 6.57
C PHE A 108 -6.37 -21.87 7.40
N SER A 109 -6.51 -23.19 7.53
CA SER A 109 -7.60 -23.80 8.27
C SER A 109 -7.06 -24.85 9.23
N PRO A 110 -6.67 -24.46 10.44
CA PRO A 110 -6.25 -25.41 11.46
C PRO A 110 -7.38 -26.37 11.82
N LYS A 111 -7.03 -27.63 12.11
CA LYS A 111 -8.00 -28.67 12.41
C LYS A 111 -8.83 -28.28 13.65
N GLY A 112 -10.14 -28.27 13.51
CA GLY A 112 -11.09 -27.93 14.60
C GLY A 112 -11.30 -26.42 14.83
N VAL A 113 -10.58 -25.53 14.17
CA VAL A 113 -10.68 -24.08 14.39
C VAL A 113 -11.49 -23.39 13.29
N GLY A 114 -11.52 -23.96 12.08
CA GLY A 114 -12.09 -23.33 10.89
C GLY A 114 -11.10 -22.41 10.19
N THR A 115 -11.58 -21.50 9.35
CA THR A 115 -10.73 -20.62 8.57
C THR A 115 -10.16 -19.48 9.41
N VAL A 116 -8.84 -19.35 9.35
CA VAL A 116 -8.08 -18.24 9.93
C VAL A 116 -7.39 -17.47 8.82
N ILE A 117 -7.49 -16.16 8.87
CA ILE A 117 -6.81 -15.24 7.94
C ILE A 117 -5.85 -14.36 8.72
N THR A 118 -4.73 -14.02 8.12
CA THR A 118 -3.82 -13.02 8.69
C THR A 118 -3.63 -11.85 7.72
N GLY A 119 -3.31 -10.70 8.29
CA GLY A 119 -3.04 -9.49 7.53
C GLY A 119 -2.69 -8.31 8.43
N THR A 120 -2.42 -7.17 7.81
CA THR A 120 -2.19 -5.92 8.52
C THR A 120 -3.47 -5.11 8.56
N MET A 121 -3.81 -4.61 9.75
CA MET A 121 -4.94 -3.72 9.99
C MET A 121 -4.64 -2.30 9.55
N THR A 122 -5.60 -1.65 8.91
CA THR A 122 -5.51 -0.23 8.57
C THR A 122 -6.87 0.46 8.79
N GLY A 123 -6.83 1.75 9.02
CA GLY A 123 -7.98 2.64 8.95
C GLY A 123 -9.06 2.46 10.00
N GLY A 124 -8.94 1.53 10.92
CA GLY A 124 -9.94 1.32 11.96
C GLY A 124 -9.70 0.06 12.79
N ARG A 125 -10.68 -0.29 13.62
CA ARG A 125 -10.61 -1.42 14.54
C ARG A 125 -11.62 -2.51 14.15
N PHE A 126 -11.24 -3.77 14.38
CA PHE A 126 -12.20 -4.86 14.45
C PHE A 126 -12.37 -5.33 15.88
N THR A 127 -13.58 -5.75 16.22
CA THR A 127 -13.92 -6.34 17.52
C THR A 127 -14.41 -7.77 17.35
N LYS A 128 -14.22 -8.59 18.38
CA LYS A 128 -14.76 -9.94 18.44
C LYS A 128 -16.30 -9.90 18.34
N GLY A 129 -16.90 -10.78 17.54
CA GLY A 129 -18.34 -10.83 17.28
C GLY A 129 -18.81 -9.86 16.18
N GLN A 130 -17.95 -9.02 15.63
CA GLN A 130 -18.31 -8.05 14.60
C GLN A 130 -18.64 -8.74 13.27
N LYS A 131 -19.71 -8.28 12.60
CA LYS A 131 -19.99 -8.65 11.20
C LYS A 131 -19.05 -7.91 10.27
N VAL A 132 -18.50 -8.63 9.31
CA VAL A 132 -17.54 -8.11 8.33
C VAL A 132 -17.84 -8.61 6.93
N ILE A 133 -17.29 -7.92 5.93
CA ILE A 133 -17.47 -8.22 4.52
C ILE A 133 -16.12 -8.56 3.90
N ILE A 134 -16.10 -9.63 3.12
CA ILE A 134 -14.94 -10.06 2.34
C ILE A 134 -15.03 -9.45 0.94
N GLN A 135 -14.18 -8.48 0.65
CA GLN A 135 -14.08 -7.86 -0.66
C GLN A 135 -13.04 -8.59 -1.54
N PRO A 136 -13.21 -8.65 -2.85
CA PRO A 136 -14.18 -7.91 -3.67
C PRO A 136 -15.51 -8.65 -3.94
N HIS A 137 -15.81 -9.74 -3.25
CA HIS A 137 -16.99 -10.56 -3.54
C HIS A 137 -18.20 -10.21 -2.68
N SER A 138 -18.05 -9.30 -1.71
CA SER A 138 -19.11 -8.84 -0.80
C SER A 138 -19.76 -9.98 0.00
N SER A 139 -18.96 -10.99 0.38
CA SER A 139 -19.44 -12.10 1.21
C SER A 139 -19.41 -11.68 2.69
N GLU A 140 -20.50 -11.87 3.39
CA GLU A 140 -20.60 -11.55 4.83
C GLU A 140 -20.08 -12.71 5.67
N THR A 141 -19.50 -12.38 6.83
CA THR A 141 -19.09 -13.32 7.87
C THR A 141 -18.98 -12.60 9.22
N THR A 142 -18.70 -13.37 10.27
CA THR A 142 -18.53 -12.83 11.63
C THR A 142 -17.16 -13.20 12.17
N ILE A 143 -16.50 -12.27 12.84
CA ILE A 143 -15.23 -12.49 13.51
C ILE A 143 -15.47 -13.27 14.80
N ARG A 144 -15.03 -14.52 14.87
CA ARG A 144 -15.18 -15.37 16.06
C ARG A 144 -14.11 -15.09 17.10
N ALA A 145 -12.88 -14.88 16.67
CA ALA A 145 -11.74 -14.58 17.55
C ALA A 145 -10.71 -13.71 16.82
N ILE A 146 -9.98 -12.93 17.60
CA ILE A 146 -8.90 -12.05 17.12
C ILE A 146 -7.64 -12.42 17.89
N GLN A 147 -6.52 -12.56 17.17
CA GLN A 147 -5.20 -12.78 17.79
C GLN A 147 -4.19 -11.78 17.27
N ASN A 148 -3.35 -11.28 18.17
CA ASN A 148 -2.19 -10.47 17.89
C ASN A 148 -0.98 -11.04 18.63
N HIS A 149 0.13 -11.27 17.92
CA HIS A 149 1.35 -11.89 18.48
C HIS A 149 1.05 -13.17 19.27
N GLN A 150 0.18 -14.06 18.75
CA GLN A 150 -0.26 -15.31 19.34
C GLN A 150 -1.15 -15.18 20.59
N ASN A 151 -1.45 -13.97 21.06
CA ASN A 151 -2.36 -13.72 22.16
C ASN A 151 -3.76 -13.38 21.64
N GLU A 152 -4.79 -13.96 22.28
CA GLU A 152 -6.18 -13.58 22.00
C GLU A 152 -6.44 -12.17 22.55
N VAL A 153 -7.08 -11.33 21.74
CA VAL A 153 -7.43 -9.95 22.07
C VAL A 153 -8.88 -9.69 21.74
N SER A 154 -9.52 -8.74 22.44
CA SER A 154 -10.91 -8.33 22.18
C SER A 154 -11.06 -7.46 20.94
N GLU A 155 -10.02 -6.70 20.59
CA GLU A 155 -10.00 -5.80 19.45
C GLU A 155 -8.62 -5.77 18.77
N SER A 156 -8.59 -5.41 17.48
CA SER A 156 -7.38 -5.14 16.72
C SER A 156 -7.31 -3.66 16.34
N LEU A 157 -6.11 -3.08 16.39
CA LEU A 157 -5.85 -1.67 16.10
C LEU A 157 -5.17 -1.47 14.74
N PRO A 158 -5.30 -0.28 14.12
CA PRO A 158 -4.54 0.07 12.92
C PRO A 158 -3.02 -0.12 13.11
N GLY A 159 -2.34 -0.62 12.08
CA GLY A 159 -0.91 -0.93 12.11
C GLY A 159 -0.57 -2.33 12.65
N MET A 160 -1.50 -2.98 13.36
CA MET A 160 -1.25 -4.31 13.92
C MET A 160 -1.35 -5.42 12.88
N ARG A 161 -0.39 -6.35 12.93
CA ARG A 161 -0.53 -7.63 12.25
C ARG A 161 -1.46 -8.52 13.03
N THR A 162 -2.60 -8.85 12.43
CA THR A 162 -3.74 -9.48 13.12
C THR A 162 -4.13 -10.79 12.44
N ALA A 163 -4.50 -11.79 13.23
CA ALA A 163 -5.18 -12.99 12.78
C ALA A 163 -6.67 -12.92 13.17
N LEU A 164 -7.54 -13.16 12.19
CA LEU A 164 -8.99 -13.23 12.39
C LEU A 164 -9.48 -14.65 12.14
N ASN A 165 -10.23 -15.23 13.07
CA ASN A 165 -10.94 -16.47 12.86
C ASN A 165 -12.35 -16.18 12.31
N ILE A 166 -12.63 -16.71 11.11
CA ILE A 166 -13.89 -16.59 10.38
C ILE A 166 -14.36 -18.00 9.97
N PRO A 167 -14.88 -18.79 10.91
CA PRO A 167 -15.06 -20.25 10.73
C PRO A 167 -16.04 -20.63 9.62
N ASP A 168 -17.02 -19.76 9.32
CA ASP A 168 -18.09 -20.03 8.36
C ASP A 168 -17.69 -19.78 6.90
N VAL A 169 -16.41 -19.46 6.66
CA VAL A 169 -15.89 -19.15 5.34
C VAL A 169 -14.88 -20.19 4.90
N GLU A 170 -15.05 -20.73 3.72
CA GLU A 170 -14.09 -21.67 3.14
C GLU A 170 -12.86 -20.96 2.54
N ILE A 171 -11.75 -21.69 2.43
CA ILE A 171 -10.59 -21.22 1.67
C ILE A 171 -10.94 -21.32 0.19
N ARG A 172 -10.89 -20.19 -0.51
CA ARG A 172 -11.21 -20.14 -1.94
C ARG A 172 -10.14 -20.80 -2.79
N LYS A 173 -10.52 -21.86 -3.51
CA LYS A 173 -9.67 -22.60 -4.44
C LYS A 173 -10.05 -22.30 -5.90
N GLY A 174 -9.05 -22.17 -6.76
CA GLY A 174 -9.25 -22.03 -8.20
C GLY A 174 -10.11 -20.83 -8.61
N LYS A 175 -11.13 -21.07 -9.43
CA LYS A 175 -12.03 -20.05 -9.99
C LYS A 175 -13.31 -19.83 -9.17
N SER A 176 -13.45 -20.47 -7.99
CA SER A 176 -14.63 -20.27 -7.13
C SER A 176 -14.84 -18.78 -6.81
N ARG A 177 -16.10 -18.38 -6.69
CA ARG A 177 -16.49 -17.03 -6.24
C ARG A 177 -16.76 -16.96 -4.74
N SER A 178 -16.93 -18.12 -4.08
CA SER A 178 -17.12 -18.21 -2.63
C SER A 178 -15.78 -18.36 -1.90
N GLY A 179 -15.75 -17.97 -0.63
CA GLY A 179 -14.60 -18.12 0.23
C GLY A 179 -13.59 -16.97 0.19
N VAL A 180 -12.51 -17.10 0.96
CA VAL A 180 -11.45 -16.10 1.15
C VAL A 180 -10.11 -16.61 0.61
N LYS A 181 -9.28 -15.71 0.11
CA LYS A 181 -7.90 -15.99 -0.32
C LYS A 181 -6.98 -14.80 -0.08
N ARG A 182 -5.69 -15.01 -0.23
CA ARG A 182 -4.69 -13.94 -0.28
C ARG A 182 -5.07 -12.88 -1.33
N GLY A 183 -4.96 -11.62 -0.96
CA GLY A 183 -5.30 -10.46 -1.80
C GLY A 183 -6.75 -9.98 -1.64
N ASP A 184 -7.58 -10.68 -0.87
CA ASP A 184 -8.89 -10.17 -0.48
C ASP A 184 -8.74 -9.17 0.69
N THR A 185 -9.76 -8.34 0.89
CA THR A 185 -9.79 -7.35 1.97
C THR A 185 -11.01 -7.63 2.86
N ILE A 186 -10.78 -7.69 4.16
CA ILE A 186 -11.88 -7.73 5.15
C ILE A 186 -12.20 -6.30 5.56
N THR A 187 -13.47 -5.97 5.58
CA THR A 187 -13.95 -4.63 5.91
C THR A 187 -15.35 -4.67 6.54
N ILE A 188 -15.93 -3.53 6.81
CA ILE A 188 -17.31 -3.40 7.27
C ILE A 188 -18.24 -2.97 6.14
N GLU A 189 -19.54 -3.05 6.39
CA GLU A 189 -20.56 -2.61 5.44
C GLU A 189 -20.50 -1.09 5.19
N LYS A 190 -20.91 -0.68 4.00
CA LYS A 190 -21.13 0.74 3.62
C LYS A 190 -19.91 1.65 3.58
N ILE A 191 -18.70 1.11 3.53
CA ILE A 191 -17.49 1.94 3.37
C ILE A 191 -16.85 1.84 1.97
N GLY A 192 -17.61 1.39 0.98
CA GLY A 192 -17.23 1.40 -0.43
C GLY A 192 -17.55 0.11 -1.17
N SER A 193 -17.24 0.10 -2.45
CA SER A 193 -17.48 -1.01 -3.37
C SER A 193 -16.25 -1.31 -4.23
N PRO A 194 -16.07 -2.58 -4.68
CA PRO A 194 -14.97 -2.93 -5.57
C PRO A 194 -15.21 -2.44 -6.99
N SER A 195 -14.15 -2.05 -7.68
CA SER A 195 -14.20 -1.58 -9.06
C SER A 195 -13.15 -2.25 -9.94
N ARG A 196 -13.45 -2.37 -11.24
CA ARG A 196 -12.46 -2.75 -12.27
C ARG A 196 -11.81 -1.53 -12.93
N ARG A 197 -12.27 -0.33 -12.61
CA ARG A 197 -11.70 0.92 -13.10
C ARG A 197 -11.36 1.78 -11.91
N ILE A 198 -10.17 2.30 -11.92
CA ILE A 198 -9.67 3.23 -10.91
C ILE A 198 -8.93 4.37 -11.61
N HIS A 199 -9.10 5.60 -11.14
CA HIS A 199 -8.30 6.71 -11.60
C HIS A 199 -7.18 6.98 -10.61
N VAL A 200 -6.01 7.22 -11.12
CA VAL A 200 -4.77 7.26 -10.34
C VAL A 200 -3.87 8.41 -10.79
N LEU A 201 -3.05 8.88 -9.87
CA LEU A 201 -1.84 9.61 -10.18
C LEU A 201 -0.70 8.60 -10.26
N VAL A 202 -0.15 8.41 -11.44
CA VAL A 202 1.03 7.56 -11.66
C VAL A 202 2.27 8.43 -11.60
N GLU A 203 3.30 7.97 -10.92
CA GLU A 203 4.58 8.65 -10.77
C GLU A 203 5.72 7.68 -11.10
N ARG A 204 6.77 8.18 -11.78
CA ARG A 204 8.02 7.46 -12.00
C ARG A 204 9.15 8.15 -11.26
N ILE A 205 9.97 7.35 -10.59
CA ILE A 205 11.17 7.85 -9.91
C ILE A 205 12.23 8.21 -10.96
N GLN A 206 12.94 9.31 -10.75
CA GLN A 206 13.95 9.80 -11.67
C GLN A 206 15.16 8.85 -11.80
N ARG A 207 15.46 8.06 -10.76
CA ARG A 207 16.56 7.08 -10.73
C ARG A 207 16.36 5.87 -11.65
N GLU A 208 15.17 5.66 -12.22
CA GLU A 208 14.86 4.56 -13.14
C GLU A 208 15.47 4.80 -14.54
N SER A 209 16.79 4.95 -14.65
CA SER A 209 17.48 5.30 -15.90
C SER A 209 17.45 4.21 -17.00
N LYS A 210 17.12 2.97 -16.64
CA LYS A 210 17.15 1.82 -17.57
C LYS A 210 15.77 1.32 -17.99
N ALA A 211 14.68 1.88 -17.47
CA ALA A 211 13.35 1.42 -17.81
C ALA A 211 12.86 2.11 -19.10
N GLU A 212 12.32 1.31 -20.03
CA GLU A 212 11.62 1.81 -21.22
C GLU A 212 10.46 2.75 -20.79
N GLN A 213 10.12 3.68 -21.68
CA GLN A 213 8.96 4.58 -21.50
C GLN A 213 7.69 3.77 -21.26
N ILE A 214 6.85 4.21 -20.34
CA ILE A 214 5.55 3.57 -20.10
C ILE A 214 4.57 4.11 -21.12
N LYS A 215 4.08 3.23 -21.98
CA LYS A 215 3.21 3.59 -23.11
C LYS A 215 1.74 3.56 -22.72
N HIS A 216 0.95 4.38 -23.43
CA HIS A 216 -0.51 4.31 -23.33
C HIS A 216 -1.01 2.90 -23.69
N ALA A 217 -2.02 2.42 -22.97
CA ALA A 217 -2.63 1.09 -23.08
C ALA A 217 -1.69 -0.09 -22.78
N GLN A 218 -0.55 0.15 -22.12
CA GLN A 218 0.39 -0.90 -21.72
C GLN A 218 -0.26 -1.88 -20.73
N ARG A 219 0.04 -3.16 -20.91
CA ARG A 219 -0.31 -4.21 -19.94
C ARG A 219 0.58 -4.11 -18.71
N ILE A 220 -0.05 -4.12 -17.53
CA ILE A 220 0.64 -3.96 -16.24
C ILE A 220 0.15 -4.98 -15.22
N ARG A 221 0.94 -5.13 -14.16
CA ARG A 221 0.55 -5.74 -12.90
C ARG A 221 0.35 -4.66 -11.85
N PHE A 222 -0.86 -4.53 -11.40
CA PHE A 222 -1.25 -3.63 -10.33
C PHE A 222 -1.10 -4.33 -8.98
N HIS A 223 -0.19 -3.83 -8.15
CA HIS A 223 0.04 -4.28 -6.79
C HIS A 223 -0.55 -3.27 -5.82
N HIS A 224 -1.51 -3.70 -5.04
CA HIS A 224 -2.13 -2.90 -3.99
C HIS A 224 -2.24 -3.74 -2.74
N CYS A 225 -1.55 -3.33 -1.68
CA CYS A 225 -1.43 -4.08 -0.43
C CYS A 225 -1.03 -5.55 -0.68
N SER A 226 -1.87 -6.52 -0.34
CA SER A 226 -1.61 -7.94 -0.57
C SER A 226 -2.11 -8.47 -1.93
N SER A 227 -2.81 -7.63 -2.72
CA SER A 227 -3.40 -8.03 -4.00
C SER A 227 -2.44 -7.81 -5.17
N ASN A 228 -2.58 -8.65 -6.21
CA ASN A 228 -1.87 -8.55 -7.48
C ASN A 228 -2.85 -8.84 -8.62
N ILE A 229 -3.20 -7.81 -9.37
CA ILE A 229 -4.22 -7.88 -10.41
C ILE A 229 -3.64 -7.38 -11.73
N SER A 230 -3.89 -8.11 -12.80
CA SER A 230 -3.53 -7.69 -14.15
C SER A 230 -4.46 -6.59 -14.66
N GLY A 231 -3.94 -5.71 -15.49
CA GLY A 231 -4.73 -4.65 -16.08
C GLY A 231 -4.03 -3.94 -17.23
N LYS A 232 -4.65 -2.84 -17.67
CA LYS A 232 -4.09 -1.90 -18.67
C LYS A 232 -4.03 -0.51 -18.07
N LEU A 233 -2.95 0.21 -18.32
CA LEU A 233 -2.75 1.60 -17.95
C LEU A 233 -3.11 2.50 -19.14
N LEU A 234 -4.01 3.46 -18.94
CA LEU A 234 -4.52 4.35 -19.98
C LEU A 234 -4.31 5.79 -19.52
N PHE A 235 -3.39 6.50 -20.11
CA PHE A 235 -3.19 7.92 -19.84
C PHE A 235 -4.29 8.78 -20.46
N PHE A 236 -4.70 9.85 -19.78
CA PHE A 236 -5.73 10.76 -20.27
C PHE A 236 -5.27 11.48 -21.55
N ASP A 237 -4.01 11.89 -21.60
CA ASP A 237 -3.42 12.67 -22.70
C ASP A 237 -2.66 11.82 -23.73
N ASN A 238 -2.79 10.48 -23.67
CA ASN A 238 -2.07 9.54 -24.54
C ASN A 238 -0.55 9.74 -24.56
N ILE A 239 0.01 10.20 -23.46
CA ILE A 239 1.45 10.45 -23.29
C ILE A 239 2.23 9.15 -23.05
N GLU A 240 3.53 9.22 -23.23
CA GLU A 240 4.51 8.27 -22.70
C GLU A 240 5.10 8.85 -21.41
N LEU A 241 5.12 8.08 -20.33
CA LEU A 241 5.59 8.55 -19.04
C LEU A 241 7.08 8.25 -18.88
N GLU A 242 7.87 9.29 -18.74
CA GLU A 242 9.32 9.22 -18.53
C GLU A 242 9.71 9.21 -17.05
N PRO A 243 10.94 8.80 -16.69
CA PRO A 243 11.46 8.94 -15.33
C PRO A 243 11.35 10.38 -14.81
N GLY A 244 10.94 10.53 -13.53
CA GLY A 244 10.72 11.82 -12.89
C GLY A 244 9.36 12.46 -13.16
N GLN A 245 8.59 11.92 -14.08
CA GLN A 245 7.29 12.48 -14.45
C GLN A 245 6.14 11.89 -13.65
N LYS A 246 5.02 12.63 -13.62
CA LYS A 246 3.73 12.21 -13.06
C LYS A 246 2.63 12.42 -14.08
N ALA A 247 1.66 11.53 -14.12
CA ALA A 247 0.51 11.67 -15.01
C ALA A 247 -0.76 11.07 -14.39
N ILE A 248 -1.91 11.64 -14.74
CA ILE A 248 -3.21 11.08 -14.40
C ILE A 248 -3.56 9.99 -15.40
N ALA A 249 -4.02 8.85 -14.89
CA ALA A 249 -4.35 7.69 -15.71
C ALA A 249 -5.56 6.92 -15.18
N GLU A 250 -6.21 6.17 -16.05
CA GLU A 250 -7.16 5.11 -15.69
C GLU A 250 -6.44 3.77 -15.71
N ILE A 251 -6.59 2.99 -14.66
CA ILE A 251 -6.21 1.57 -14.67
C ILE A 251 -7.48 0.73 -14.86
N ARG A 252 -7.49 -0.06 -15.93
CA ARG A 252 -8.56 -1.06 -16.19
C ARG A 252 -8.07 -2.42 -15.77
N LEU A 253 -8.65 -2.92 -14.68
CA LEU A 253 -8.29 -4.18 -14.06
C LEU A 253 -9.07 -5.36 -14.68
N ASP A 254 -8.42 -6.51 -14.83
CA ASP A 254 -9.05 -7.75 -15.28
C ASP A 254 -10.02 -8.32 -14.23
N LYS A 255 -9.83 -7.98 -12.94
CA LYS A 255 -10.69 -8.33 -11.80
C LYS A 255 -10.96 -7.09 -10.96
N PRO A 256 -12.11 -7.03 -10.25
CA PRO A 256 -12.37 -5.91 -9.37
C PRO A 256 -11.36 -5.86 -8.21
N ALA A 257 -10.93 -4.65 -7.84
CA ALA A 257 -10.16 -4.36 -6.65
C ALA A 257 -10.99 -3.52 -5.68
N TYR A 258 -10.77 -3.71 -4.39
CA TYR A 258 -11.33 -2.86 -3.34
C TYR A 258 -10.23 -1.91 -2.88
N THR A 259 -10.40 -0.63 -3.17
CA THR A 259 -9.39 0.41 -2.95
C THR A 259 -10.04 1.67 -2.39
N HIS A 260 -9.25 2.53 -1.73
CA HIS A 260 -9.70 3.83 -1.26
C HIS A 260 -8.90 4.95 -1.94
N ALA A 261 -9.49 6.14 -2.04
CA ALA A 261 -8.76 7.34 -2.45
C ALA A 261 -7.66 7.62 -1.41
N GLY A 262 -6.45 7.89 -1.88
CA GLY A 262 -5.25 8.03 -1.05
C GLY A 262 -4.43 6.75 -0.88
N ASP A 263 -4.98 5.57 -1.20
CA ASP A 263 -4.19 4.32 -1.15
C ASP A 263 -3.03 4.38 -2.14
N ARG A 264 -1.88 3.83 -1.73
CA ARG A 264 -0.68 3.69 -2.55
C ARG A 264 -0.68 2.37 -3.31
N PHE A 265 -0.08 2.38 -4.48
CA PHE A 265 0.09 1.18 -5.30
C PHE A 265 1.44 1.17 -6.00
N VAL A 266 1.82 -0.01 -6.47
CA VAL A 266 3.03 -0.24 -7.28
C VAL A 266 2.61 -0.91 -8.60
N LEU A 267 3.18 -0.46 -9.71
CA LEU A 267 3.02 -1.08 -11.02
C LEU A 267 4.28 -1.86 -11.38
N ARG A 268 4.09 -3.10 -11.77
CA ARG A 268 5.15 -3.91 -12.37
C ARG A 268 4.83 -4.18 -13.84
N ASP A 269 5.87 -4.41 -14.61
CA ASP A 269 5.72 -4.84 -15.99
C ASP A 269 4.96 -6.18 -16.08
N TRP A 270 4.43 -6.50 -17.25
CA TRP A 270 3.67 -7.73 -17.43
C TRP A 270 4.49 -8.99 -17.12
N SER A 271 5.78 -8.99 -17.44
CA SER A 271 6.71 -10.09 -17.18
C SER A 271 7.09 -10.23 -15.70
N LYS A 272 6.71 -9.27 -14.85
CA LYS A 272 7.03 -9.17 -13.42
C LYS A 272 8.53 -9.04 -13.12
N ARG A 273 9.34 -8.62 -14.09
CA ARG A 273 10.78 -8.47 -13.89
C ARG A 273 11.13 -7.24 -13.11
N PHE A 274 10.43 -6.13 -13.40
CA PHE A 274 10.78 -4.81 -12.86
C PHE A 274 9.54 -4.08 -12.33
N THR A 275 9.77 -3.28 -11.30
CA THR A 275 8.86 -2.21 -10.88
C THR A 275 9.03 -1.06 -11.87
N ILE A 276 7.94 -0.62 -12.49
CA ILE A 276 7.98 0.40 -13.55
C ILE A 276 7.43 1.76 -13.13
N ALA A 277 6.55 1.78 -12.14
CA ALA A 277 5.95 3.00 -11.59
C ALA A 277 5.26 2.70 -10.27
N GLY A 278 4.81 3.74 -9.60
CA GLY A 278 3.87 3.65 -8.48
C GLY A 278 2.93 4.85 -8.49
N GLY A 279 2.24 5.07 -7.39
CA GLY A 279 1.40 6.25 -7.28
C GLY A 279 0.29 6.16 -6.24
N THR A 280 -0.69 7.03 -6.41
CA THR A 280 -1.81 7.21 -5.48
C THR A 280 -3.13 7.06 -6.20
N ILE A 281 -4.10 6.41 -5.57
CA ILE A 281 -5.47 6.28 -6.08
C ILE A 281 -6.21 7.60 -5.84
N LEU A 282 -6.71 8.20 -6.92
CA LEU A 282 -7.47 9.45 -6.87
C LEU A 282 -8.98 9.18 -6.80
N ASP A 283 -9.48 8.24 -7.61
CA ASP A 283 -10.90 7.86 -7.63
C ASP A 283 -11.02 6.32 -7.72
N PRO A 284 -11.46 5.66 -6.63
CA PRO A 284 -11.56 4.19 -6.57
C PRO A 284 -12.74 3.63 -7.37
N THR A 285 -13.77 4.44 -7.64
CA THR A 285 -15.01 4.03 -8.32
C THR A 285 -15.49 5.05 -9.33
N PRO A 286 -14.67 5.36 -10.38
CA PRO A 286 -15.01 6.40 -11.33
C PRO A 286 -16.28 6.05 -12.13
N PRO A 287 -17.12 7.05 -12.47
CA PRO A 287 -18.30 6.85 -13.29
C PRO A 287 -17.93 6.29 -14.67
N ARG A 288 -18.70 5.32 -15.17
CA ARG A 288 -18.38 4.57 -16.40
C ARG A 288 -18.22 5.42 -17.66
N ARG A 289 -18.91 6.57 -17.76
CA ARG A 289 -18.98 7.41 -18.96
C ARG A 289 -18.20 8.73 -18.86
N SER A 290 -17.51 8.97 -17.75
CA SER A 290 -16.89 10.27 -17.47
C SER A 290 -15.39 10.36 -17.79
N TYR A 291 -14.78 9.31 -18.30
CA TYR A 291 -13.32 9.20 -18.49
C TYR A 291 -12.67 10.45 -19.13
N ARG A 292 -13.35 11.09 -20.13
CA ARG A 292 -12.85 12.27 -20.83
C ARG A 292 -13.70 13.54 -20.61
N SER A 293 -14.61 13.54 -19.64
CA SER A 293 -15.39 14.75 -19.37
C SER A 293 -14.53 15.79 -18.65
N GLN A 294 -14.69 17.05 -18.98
CA GLN A 294 -13.98 18.16 -18.35
C GLN A 294 -14.17 18.15 -16.82
N LYS A 295 -15.39 17.92 -16.34
CA LYS A 295 -15.68 17.81 -14.90
C LYS A 295 -14.85 16.72 -14.19
N GLN A 296 -14.63 15.59 -14.86
CA GLN A 296 -13.82 14.51 -14.28
C GLN A 296 -12.33 14.86 -14.31
N GLN A 297 -11.87 15.56 -15.32
CA GLN A 297 -10.48 16.03 -15.38
C GLN A 297 -10.21 17.03 -14.26
N GLU A 298 -11.03 18.08 -14.12
CA GLU A 298 -10.93 19.06 -13.03
C GLU A 298 -10.95 18.40 -11.64
N PHE A 299 -11.84 17.40 -11.45
CA PHE A 299 -11.89 16.60 -10.24
C PHE A 299 -10.57 15.88 -9.95
N LEU A 300 -9.98 15.25 -10.95
CA LEU A 300 -8.73 14.50 -10.80
C LEU A 300 -7.52 15.42 -10.62
N GLU A 301 -7.47 16.54 -11.29
CA GLU A 301 -6.44 17.58 -11.13
C GLU A 301 -6.45 18.15 -9.72
N THR A 302 -7.63 18.51 -9.19
CA THR A 302 -7.79 18.98 -7.81
C THR A 302 -7.29 17.96 -6.80
N ARG A 303 -7.59 16.66 -7.01
CA ARG A 303 -7.13 15.59 -6.14
C ARG A 303 -5.63 15.28 -6.28
N SER A 304 -5.09 15.39 -7.48
CA SER A 304 -3.67 15.14 -7.75
C SER A 304 -2.75 16.17 -7.11
N SER A 305 -3.20 17.43 -7.04
CA SER A 305 -2.44 18.52 -6.43
C SER A 305 -2.40 18.46 -4.91
N SER A 306 -3.35 17.77 -4.26
CA SER A 306 -3.51 17.77 -2.80
C SER A 306 -4.12 16.45 -2.28
N THR A 307 -3.43 15.34 -2.45
CA THR A 307 -3.92 13.99 -2.13
C THR A 307 -4.29 13.78 -0.64
N ASN A 308 -3.68 14.55 0.27
CA ASN A 308 -3.86 14.41 1.72
C ASN A 308 -4.66 15.56 2.37
N CYS A 309 -5.35 16.38 1.58
CA CYS A 309 -6.12 17.52 2.08
C CYS A 309 -7.62 17.22 2.04
N ALA A 310 -8.28 17.18 3.20
CA ALA A 310 -9.71 16.92 3.32
C ALA A 310 -10.56 18.01 2.62
N LYS A 311 -10.14 19.27 2.70
CA LYS A 311 -10.80 20.38 2.03
C LYS A 311 -10.77 20.23 0.50
N SER A 312 -9.61 19.93 -0.08
CA SER A 312 -9.47 19.68 -1.54
C SER A 312 -10.27 18.44 -1.96
N PHE A 313 -10.32 17.42 -1.12
CA PHE A 313 -11.12 16.23 -1.35
C PHE A 313 -12.61 16.57 -1.44
N LEU A 314 -13.15 17.31 -0.47
CA LEU A 314 -14.55 17.78 -0.46
C LEU A 314 -14.85 18.68 -1.66
N GLN A 315 -14.00 19.68 -1.90
CA GLN A 315 -14.15 20.61 -3.01
C GLN A 315 -14.23 19.88 -4.36
N SER A 316 -13.37 18.87 -4.57
CA SER A 316 -13.40 18.06 -5.78
C SER A 316 -14.73 17.34 -5.98
N LEU A 317 -15.29 16.76 -4.90
CA LEU A 317 -16.59 16.08 -4.96
C LEU A 317 -17.73 17.04 -5.26
N ILE A 318 -17.79 18.19 -4.57
CA ILE A 318 -18.85 19.19 -4.76
C ILE A 318 -18.79 19.75 -6.19
N THR A 319 -17.60 20.03 -6.72
CA THR A 319 -17.44 20.53 -8.09
C THR A 319 -17.93 19.52 -9.12
N ARG A 320 -17.66 18.22 -8.92
CA ARG A 320 -18.10 17.18 -9.85
C ARG A 320 -19.59 16.87 -9.74
N ASP A 321 -20.08 16.65 -8.52
CA ASP A 321 -21.39 16.03 -8.27
C ASP A 321 -22.47 17.05 -7.89
N GLN A 322 -22.09 18.32 -7.63
CA GLN A 322 -22.93 19.48 -7.26
C GLN A 322 -23.63 19.36 -5.91
N TYR A 323 -23.97 18.16 -5.47
CA TYR A 323 -24.50 17.85 -4.13
C TYR A 323 -23.97 16.49 -3.69
N LEU A 324 -23.88 16.29 -2.38
CA LEU A 324 -23.39 15.07 -1.78
C LEU A 324 -24.26 14.70 -0.58
N LEU A 325 -24.57 13.43 -0.46
CA LEU A 325 -25.10 12.90 0.78
C LEU A 325 -23.96 12.77 1.79
N ALA A 326 -24.17 13.26 3.02
CA ALA A 326 -23.16 13.18 4.09
C ALA A 326 -22.64 11.73 4.33
N SER A 327 -23.51 10.73 4.10
CA SER A 327 -23.16 9.31 4.18
C SER A 327 -22.22 8.83 3.07
N GLU A 328 -22.18 9.50 1.92
CA GLU A 328 -21.36 9.12 0.76
C GLU A 328 -19.99 9.80 0.77
N ILE A 329 -19.86 10.97 1.42
CA ILE A 329 -18.61 11.73 1.51
C ILE A 329 -17.49 10.87 2.14
N LEU A 330 -17.85 10.05 3.12
CA LEU A 330 -16.90 9.26 3.88
C LEU A 330 -16.53 7.93 3.23
N THR A 331 -17.28 7.49 2.21
CA THR A 331 -17.01 6.20 1.57
C THR A 331 -15.71 6.22 0.79
N GLN A 332 -14.95 5.15 0.86
CA GLN A 332 -13.68 4.92 0.12
C GLN A 332 -12.70 6.12 0.11
N SER A 333 -12.61 6.84 1.22
CA SER A 333 -11.63 7.92 1.43
C SER A 333 -10.70 7.62 2.59
N CYS A 334 -9.52 8.25 2.59
CA CYS A 334 -8.54 8.16 3.68
C CYS A 334 -8.83 9.11 4.85
N PHE A 335 -9.96 9.84 4.84
CA PHE A 335 -10.30 10.82 5.87
C PHE A 335 -11.30 10.25 6.88
N SER A 336 -11.15 10.62 8.15
CA SER A 336 -12.12 10.39 9.21
C SER A 336 -13.30 11.36 9.09
N LYS A 337 -14.38 11.07 9.84
CA LYS A 337 -15.50 12.01 9.95
C LYS A 337 -15.02 13.36 10.52
N ALA A 338 -14.19 13.34 11.54
CA ALA A 338 -13.64 14.58 12.14
C ALA A 338 -12.87 15.42 11.14
N ASN A 339 -12.03 14.80 10.28
CA ASN A 339 -11.31 15.54 9.22
C ASN A 339 -12.26 16.22 8.23
N ILE A 340 -13.39 15.58 7.94
CA ILE A 340 -14.38 16.12 7.00
C ILE A 340 -15.19 17.26 7.68
N ASP A 341 -15.61 17.05 8.94
CA ASP A 341 -16.36 18.06 9.69
C ASP A 341 -15.51 19.34 9.90
N GLU A 342 -14.19 19.21 10.10
CA GLU A 342 -13.26 20.34 10.22
C GLU A 342 -13.04 21.05 8.87
N ALA A 343 -13.18 20.34 7.75
CA ALA A 343 -12.96 20.87 6.41
C ALA A 343 -14.21 21.55 5.79
N MET A 344 -15.39 21.31 6.36
CA MET A 344 -16.66 21.95 5.98
C MET A 344 -16.79 23.33 6.59
#